data_f45322c314f757669807e4060aaa43ed
#
_entry.id   f45322c314f757669807e4060aaa43ed
#
_cell.length_a   1.000
_cell.length_b   1.000
_cell.length_c   1.000
_cell.angle_alpha   90.00
_cell.angle_beta   90.00
_cell.angle_gamma   90.00
#
_symmetry.space_group_name_H-M   'P 1'
#
loop_
_entity.id
_entity.type
_entity.pdbx_description
1 polymer ?
#
loop_
_entity_poly.entity_id
_entity_poly.type
_entity_poly.pdbx_seq_one_letter_code
_entity_poly.pdbx_strand_id
1 'polypeptide(L)'
;MGKNNKLRTLKVTAIAALTAAITTGTAFAGNLTVFSTSDVHGSVIGWNYFTAKAADVGLAKVSTLINEARGQQTKDDAMLIIDAGDILQGTPLDTYMVQNQDEWQAGDHPMFAAFRTIGYDAITCGNHEFNFGLDYLRKASAKNNNLLGANVIDKKTNKTWQGVRPYVLKTIKIDGEALKVGIIGTVTPAIPNFEAPVHYQGVHFVSQVPVIQQGIKELKKQGADIIIAATHSGVERADRDSAENQVVSIAKACPELSLLICAHNHVVIDNTKGIKAPDGTVYKDAVINGVPIVESGKDGKFVGKSQLTLHKVKGKWTVEKVTTQAISVKGVADDPVITAQVKPWHDKTLKYLQQTVGEADGAFIGAESNHQDSAIVDLINNIQREVAGTQLSAAAAFNTSQNIEKGPITLQQLSGLYIYENYLYGIEVTGAQLRKYMEHAANYYGTSPDYNYDMLQGADYTIDMSRPKGTRITKLQYQGKDVKDADKFTLAMNDYRFNGGSGYMEAMGFNENNPPKVVYDSIKELGDAGQVRSLIVDYIKKKGKITPVVDHNWQAVGLQSQK
;
A
#
# COMPACT_ATOMS: atom_id res chain seq x y z
N MET A 1 68.33 83.99 -16.44
CA MET A 1 67.30 83.63 -15.47
C MET A 1 66.19 82.94 -16.21
N GLY A 2 66.12 81.66 -16.00
CA GLY A 2 65.29 80.72 -16.74
C GLY A 2 63.84 80.64 -16.33
N LYS A 3 63.06 80.11 -17.15
CA LYS A 3 61.91 79.23 -16.74
C LYS A 3 61.53 78.34 -17.91
N ASN A 4 61.73 77.04 -17.70
CA ASN A 4 61.28 75.98 -18.54
C ASN A 4 59.77 75.87 -18.49
N ASN A 5 59.10 75.77 -19.62
CA ASN A 5 57.72 75.27 -19.72
C ASN A 5 57.72 73.94 -20.48
N LYS A 6 57.48 72.86 -19.78
CA LYS A 6 57.23 71.53 -20.35
C LYS A 6 55.79 71.44 -20.77
N LEU A 7 55.53 71.28 -22.04
CA LEU A 7 54.22 70.85 -22.58
C LEU A 7 53.98 69.36 -22.19
N ARG A 8 52.87 69.13 -21.50
CA ARG A 8 52.34 67.80 -21.29
C ARG A 8 51.37 67.44 -22.42
N THR A 9 51.76 66.47 -23.19
CA THR A 9 50.92 65.88 -24.22
C THR A 9 49.87 64.95 -23.53
N LEU A 10 48.58 65.29 -23.64
CA LEU A 10 47.51 64.40 -23.25
C LEU A 10 47.33 63.31 -24.31
N LYS A 11 47.57 62.08 -23.93
CA LYS A 11 47.11 60.89 -24.70
C LYS A 11 45.64 60.66 -24.39
N VAL A 12 44.79 60.88 -25.38
CA VAL A 12 43.36 60.44 -25.31
C VAL A 12 43.34 58.96 -25.64
N THR A 13 43.07 58.13 -24.63
CA THR A 13 42.81 56.73 -24.81
C THR A 13 41.33 56.54 -25.12
N ALA A 14 41.02 56.16 -26.35
CA ALA A 14 39.66 55.78 -26.74
C ALA A 14 39.29 54.43 -26.04
N ILE A 15 38.36 54.47 -25.09
CA ILE A 15 37.72 53.27 -24.51
C ILE A 15 36.68 52.88 -25.50
N ALA A 16 36.91 51.79 -26.26
CA ALA A 16 35.87 51.10 -27.01
C ALA A 16 34.98 50.38 -26.01
N ALA A 17 33.80 50.89 -25.79
CA ALA A 17 32.75 50.20 -25.05
C ALA A 17 32.24 48.99 -25.86
N LEU A 18 32.70 47.80 -25.48
CA LEU A 18 32.16 46.54 -25.99
C LEU A 18 30.78 46.36 -25.34
N THR A 19 29.72 46.78 -25.99
CA THR A 19 28.36 46.45 -25.64
C THR A 19 28.16 44.96 -25.92
N ALA A 20 28.37 44.12 -24.90
CA ALA A 20 27.87 42.76 -24.91
C ALA A 20 26.35 42.82 -24.97
N ALA A 21 25.79 42.53 -26.12
CA ALA A 21 24.37 42.27 -26.26
C ALA A 21 24.03 41.04 -25.40
N ILE A 22 23.62 41.26 -24.17
CA ILE A 22 22.94 40.24 -23.38
C ILE A 22 21.62 40.01 -24.12
N THR A 23 21.56 38.97 -24.95
CA THR A 23 20.29 38.43 -25.43
C THR A 23 19.62 37.90 -24.19
N THR A 24 18.79 38.73 -23.58
CA THR A 24 17.78 38.28 -22.61
C THR A 24 16.80 37.41 -23.38
N GLY A 25 17.15 36.13 -23.54
CA GLY A 25 16.16 35.14 -23.91
C GLY A 25 15.05 35.25 -22.86
N THR A 26 13.83 35.52 -23.31
CA THR A 26 12.66 35.52 -22.45
C THR A 26 12.69 34.22 -21.66
N ALA A 27 12.93 34.32 -20.35
CA ALA A 27 12.88 33.18 -19.46
C ALA A 27 11.40 32.80 -19.39
N PHE A 28 11.02 31.71 -20.02
CA PHE A 28 9.70 31.12 -19.88
C PHE A 28 9.58 30.58 -18.45
N ALA A 29 8.56 31.00 -17.73
CA ALA A 29 8.19 30.48 -16.44
C ALA A 29 6.84 29.77 -16.58
N GLY A 30 6.65 28.66 -15.88
CA GLY A 30 5.37 27.97 -15.87
C GLY A 30 5.29 26.99 -14.70
N ASN A 31 4.10 26.45 -14.48
CA ASN A 31 3.88 25.51 -13.40
C ASN A 31 3.43 24.15 -13.95
N LEU A 32 4.01 23.10 -13.38
CA LEU A 32 3.49 21.75 -13.51
C LEU A 32 2.88 21.32 -12.17
N THR A 33 1.58 21.11 -12.15
CA THR A 33 0.90 20.51 -10.99
C THR A 33 0.79 19.01 -11.23
N VAL A 34 1.31 18.21 -10.29
CA VAL A 34 1.15 16.76 -10.27
C VAL A 34 0.21 16.39 -9.14
N PHE A 35 -0.96 15.85 -9.49
CA PHE A 35 -1.82 15.20 -8.52
C PHE A 35 -1.45 13.73 -8.39
N SER A 36 -1.47 13.22 -7.16
CA SER A 36 -1.14 11.82 -6.91
C SER A 36 -2.12 11.16 -5.93
N THR A 37 -2.44 9.90 -6.21
CA THR A 37 -3.12 8.99 -5.28
C THR A 37 -2.28 7.77 -5.01
N SER A 38 -2.55 7.08 -3.92
CA SER A 38 -1.96 5.79 -3.57
C SER A 38 -2.92 5.03 -2.68
N ASP A 39 -2.78 3.71 -2.66
CA ASP A 39 -3.46 2.85 -1.69
C ASP A 39 -4.98 3.10 -1.65
N VAL A 40 -5.59 3.25 -2.83
CA VAL A 40 -7.02 3.56 -2.93
C VAL A 40 -7.90 2.37 -2.56
N HIS A 41 -7.37 1.15 -2.61
CA HIS A 41 -7.96 -0.07 -2.06
C HIS A 41 -9.45 -0.22 -2.38
N GLY A 42 -9.83 -0.10 -3.67
CA GLY A 42 -11.22 -0.23 -4.10
C GLY A 42 -12.15 0.92 -3.69
N SER A 43 -11.64 1.96 -3.04
CA SER A 43 -12.44 3.12 -2.62
C SER A 43 -12.67 4.05 -3.81
N VAL A 44 -13.71 3.80 -4.59
CA VAL A 44 -14.03 4.57 -5.79
C VAL A 44 -15.04 5.69 -5.53
N ILE A 45 -16.00 5.49 -4.65
CA ILE A 45 -17.02 6.49 -4.25
C ILE A 45 -16.99 6.72 -2.75
N GLY A 46 -17.63 7.81 -2.28
CA GLY A 46 -17.70 8.20 -0.87
C GLY A 46 -18.56 7.28 -0.01
N TRP A 47 -18.24 5.97 0.01
CA TRP A 47 -19.00 4.94 0.71
C TRP A 47 -18.12 3.93 1.43
N ASN A 48 -18.41 3.66 2.70
CA ASN A 48 -17.78 2.57 3.45
C ASN A 48 -18.71 1.34 3.43
N TYR A 49 -18.33 0.32 2.67
CA TYR A 49 -19.11 -0.92 2.52
C TYR A 49 -19.18 -1.75 3.81
N PHE A 50 -18.20 -1.67 4.68
CA PHE A 50 -18.18 -2.44 5.94
C PHE A 50 -19.22 -1.91 6.94
N THR A 51 -19.40 -0.58 6.98
CA THR A 51 -20.35 0.08 7.88
C THR A 51 -21.66 0.46 7.20
N ALA A 52 -21.78 0.29 5.87
CA ALA A 52 -22.90 0.73 5.02
C ALA A 52 -23.27 2.22 5.23
N LYS A 53 -22.26 3.09 5.25
CA LYS A 53 -22.43 4.53 5.48
C LYS A 53 -21.61 5.34 4.49
N ALA A 54 -22.09 6.56 4.22
CA ALA A 54 -21.28 7.55 3.52
C ALA A 54 -20.00 7.85 4.30
N ALA A 55 -18.90 8.07 3.58
CA ALA A 55 -17.58 8.29 4.15
C ALA A 55 -16.77 9.30 3.33
N ASP A 56 -15.81 9.95 3.99
CA ASP A 56 -14.90 10.88 3.32
C ASP A 56 -13.71 10.11 2.72
N VAL A 57 -14.00 9.33 1.67
CA VAL A 57 -13.06 8.46 0.95
C VAL A 57 -13.37 8.49 -0.55
N GLY A 58 -12.45 8.00 -1.36
CA GLY A 58 -12.71 7.54 -2.72
C GLY A 58 -12.33 8.50 -3.84
N LEU A 59 -12.11 7.88 -5.00
CA LEU A 59 -11.69 8.56 -6.23
C LEU A 59 -12.71 9.60 -6.74
N ALA A 60 -14.00 9.44 -6.45
CA ALA A 60 -15.01 10.41 -6.86
C ALA A 60 -14.82 11.77 -6.18
N LYS A 61 -14.43 11.79 -4.90
CA LYS A 61 -14.08 13.04 -4.19
C LYS A 61 -12.75 13.62 -4.66
N VAL A 62 -11.75 12.75 -4.92
CA VAL A 62 -10.46 13.13 -5.53
C VAL A 62 -10.70 13.76 -6.91
N SER A 63 -11.59 13.19 -7.73
CA SER A 63 -11.98 13.73 -9.04
C SER A 63 -12.52 15.14 -8.95
N THR A 64 -13.39 15.43 -7.97
CA THR A 64 -13.93 16.78 -7.75
C THR A 64 -12.81 17.79 -7.52
N LEU A 65 -11.85 17.51 -6.63
CA LEU A 65 -10.71 18.40 -6.36
C LEU A 65 -9.82 18.60 -7.59
N ILE A 66 -9.57 17.52 -8.36
CA ILE A 66 -8.79 17.59 -9.60
C ILE A 66 -9.53 18.44 -10.65
N ASN A 67 -10.85 18.28 -10.79
CA ASN A 67 -11.65 19.04 -11.75
C ASN A 67 -11.74 20.52 -11.39
N GLU A 68 -11.85 20.84 -10.10
CA GLU A 68 -11.76 22.23 -9.62
C GLU A 68 -10.41 22.87 -9.98
N ALA A 69 -9.31 22.17 -9.72
CA ALA A 69 -7.98 22.63 -10.10
C ALA A 69 -7.80 22.75 -11.61
N ARG A 70 -8.37 21.81 -12.39
CA ARG A 70 -8.34 21.84 -13.86
C ARG A 70 -9.10 23.06 -14.40
N GLY A 71 -10.21 23.45 -13.80
CA GLY A 71 -10.97 24.66 -14.15
C GLY A 71 -10.23 25.98 -13.84
N GLN A 72 -9.19 25.93 -13.00
CA GLN A 72 -8.37 27.11 -12.63
C GLN A 72 -7.09 27.22 -13.44
N GLN A 73 -6.74 26.22 -14.30
CA GLN A 73 -5.54 26.25 -15.11
C GLN A 73 -5.54 27.43 -16.09
N THR A 74 -4.36 28.05 -16.24
CA THR A 74 -4.07 29.05 -17.26
C THR A 74 -3.21 28.44 -18.37
N LYS A 75 -2.85 29.22 -19.39
CA LYS A 75 -1.92 28.75 -20.44
C LYS A 75 -0.50 28.45 -19.92
N ASP A 76 -0.13 29.03 -18.77
CA ASP A 76 1.18 28.86 -18.13
C ASP A 76 1.23 27.65 -17.19
N ASP A 77 0.13 26.89 -17.08
CA ASP A 77 -0.01 25.74 -16.21
C ASP A 77 -0.19 24.45 -17.01
N ALA A 78 0.38 23.38 -16.50
CA ALA A 78 0.09 22.01 -16.94
C ALA A 78 -0.22 21.13 -15.75
N MET A 79 -0.91 19.99 -16.00
CA MET A 79 -1.31 19.05 -14.98
C MET A 79 -0.99 17.64 -15.42
N LEU A 80 -0.54 16.82 -14.47
CA LEU A 80 -0.44 15.36 -14.58
C LEU A 80 -1.13 14.72 -13.38
N ILE A 81 -1.68 13.52 -13.57
CA ILE A 81 -2.35 12.74 -12.53
C ILE A 81 -1.72 11.35 -12.50
N ILE A 82 -1.18 10.95 -11.36
CA ILE A 82 -0.39 9.73 -11.21
C ILE A 82 -0.91 8.93 -10.01
N ASP A 83 -1.05 7.61 -10.16
CA ASP A 83 -1.36 6.71 -9.05
C ASP A 83 -0.14 5.84 -8.71
N ALA A 84 0.07 5.59 -7.43
CA ALA A 84 1.21 4.83 -6.92
C ALA A 84 0.85 3.40 -6.45
N GLY A 85 -0.32 2.86 -6.86
CA GLY A 85 -0.66 1.44 -6.69
C GLY A 85 -1.55 1.12 -5.50
N ASP A 86 -1.84 -0.17 -5.35
CA ASP A 86 -2.82 -0.78 -4.43
C ASP A 86 -4.26 -0.32 -4.73
N ILE A 87 -4.79 -0.85 -5.83
CA ILE A 87 -6.05 -0.44 -6.44
C ILE A 87 -7.13 -1.51 -6.25
N LEU A 88 -6.76 -2.81 -6.47
CA LEU A 88 -7.70 -3.89 -6.76
C LEU A 88 -8.20 -4.67 -5.54
N GLN A 89 -7.70 -4.37 -4.35
CA GLN A 89 -8.07 -5.07 -3.11
C GLN A 89 -8.31 -4.07 -1.98
N GLY A 90 -9.33 -4.32 -1.15
CA GLY A 90 -9.57 -3.58 0.09
C GLY A 90 -11.02 -3.31 0.41
N THR A 91 -11.91 -3.33 -0.58
CA THR A 91 -13.35 -3.17 -0.35
C THR A 91 -14.17 -4.37 -0.80
N PRO A 92 -15.38 -4.56 -0.27
CA PRO A 92 -16.33 -5.53 -0.80
C PRO A 92 -16.68 -5.36 -2.28
N LEU A 93 -16.50 -4.18 -2.86
CA LEU A 93 -16.64 -3.97 -4.30
C LEU A 93 -15.62 -4.81 -5.07
N ASP A 94 -14.35 -4.79 -4.65
CA ASP A 94 -13.29 -5.58 -5.29
C ASP A 94 -13.58 -7.07 -5.13
N THR A 95 -14.00 -7.52 -3.94
CA THR A 95 -14.40 -8.90 -3.70
C THR A 95 -15.54 -9.32 -4.64
N TYR A 96 -16.55 -8.45 -4.82
CA TYR A 96 -17.65 -8.70 -5.77
C TYR A 96 -17.13 -8.84 -7.20
N MET A 97 -16.24 -7.94 -7.64
CA MET A 97 -15.68 -7.96 -9.00
C MET A 97 -14.85 -9.21 -9.28
N VAL A 98 -14.10 -9.70 -8.29
CA VAL A 98 -13.32 -10.93 -8.40
C VAL A 98 -14.24 -12.16 -8.51
N GLN A 99 -15.26 -12.25 -7.67
CA GLN A 99 -16.17 -13.39 -7.63
C GLN A 99 -17.14 -13.46 -8.82
N ASN A 100 -17.38 -12.34 -9.52
CA ASN A 100 -18.33 -12.23 -10.60
C ASN A 100 -17.64 -11.72 -11.90
N GLN A 101 -16.49 -12.34 -12.23
CA GLN A 101 -15.70 -11.92 -13.39
C GLN A 101 -16.42 -12.06 -14.73
N ASP A 102 -17.40 -12.93 -14.85
CA ASP A 102 -18.23 -13.15 -16.03
C ASP A 102 -19.24 -12.01 -16.28
N GLU A 103 -19.52 -11.19 -15.27
CA GLU A 103 -20.44 -10.07 -15.39
C GLU A 103 -19.82 -8.81 -16.02
N TRP A 104 -18.51 -8.77 -16.24
CA TRP A 104 -17.82 -7.60 -16.80
C TRP A 104 -16.74 -7.98 -17.82
N GLN A 105 -16.55 -7.09 -18.79
CA GLN A 105 -15.59 -7.29 -19.87
C GLN A 105 -14.20 -6.76 -19.50
N ALA A 106 -13.18 -7.24 -20.20
CA ALA A 106 -11.82 -6.79 -20.02
C ALA A 106 -11.70 -5.25 -20.10
N GLY A 107 -11.13 -4.65 -19.07
CA GLY A 107 -10.97 -3.21 -18.91
C GLY A 107 -12.19 -2.45 -18.37
N ASP A 108 -13.28 -3.13 -17.99
CA ASP A 108 -14.47 -2.49 -17.42
C ASP A 108 -14.53 -2.59 -15.89
N HIS A 109 -13.41 -2.99 -15.25
CA HIS A 109 -13.31 -2.92 -13.80
C HIS A 109 -13.54 -1.48 -13.32
N PRO A 110 -14.45 -1.24 -12.33
CA PRO A 110 -14.88 0.11 -11.94
C PRO A 110 -13.72 1.02 -11.53
N MET A 111 -12.70 0.50 -10.85
CA MET A 111 -11.52 1.27 -10.47
C MET A 111 -10.75 1.78 -11.69
N PHE A 112 -10.38 0.89 -12.61
CA PHE A 112 -9.66 1.26 -13.84
C PHE A 112 -10.50 2.11 -14.79
N ALA A 113 -11.82 1.92 -14.81
CA ALA A 113 -12.74 2.79 -15.54
C ALA A 113 -12.76 4.21 -14.95
N ALA A 114 -12.78 4.36 -13.62
CA ALA A 114 -12.69 5.65 -12.95
C ALA A 114 -11.36 6.36 -13.24
N PHE A 115 -10.23 5.66 -13.17
CA PHE A 115 -8.92 6.22 -13.55
C PHE A 115 -8.90 6.77 -14.98
N ARG A 116 -9.51 6.07 -15.94
CA ARG A 116 -9.62 6.57 -17.33
C ARG A 116 -10.47 7.82 -17.41
N THR A 117 -11.61 7.84 -16.71
CA THR A 117 -12.54 8.98 -16.72
C THR A 117 -11.93 10.20 -16.06
N ILE A 118 -11.21 10.06 -14.96
CA ILE A 118 -10.47 11.14 -14.29
C ILE A 118 -9.28 11.60 -15.15
N GLY A 119 -8.71 10.72 -15.96
CA GLY A 119 -7.61 11.02 -16.89
C GLY A 119 -6.23 10.83 -16.26
N TYR A 120 -6.01 9.73 -15.54
CA TYR A 120 -4.68 9.40 -15.01
C TYR A 120 -3.67 9.20 -16.14
N ASP A 121 -2.52 9.85 -16.01
CA ASP A 121 -1.40 9.79 -16.96
C ASP A 121 -0.52 8.57 -16.77
N ALA A 122 -0.39 8.11 -15.54
CA ALA A 122 0.34 6.91 -15.15
C ALA A 122 -0.33 6.27 -13.92
N ILE A 123 -0.31 4.94 -13.90
CA ILE A 123 -0.85 4.11 -12.81
C ILE A 123 0.24 3.09 -12.48
N THR A 124 0.70 3.02 -11.24
CA THR A 124 1.72 2.06 -10.82
C THR A 124 1.07 0.82 -10.22
N CYS A 125 1.64 -0.36 -10.40
CA CYS A 125 1.25 -1.53 -9.63
C CYS A 125 1.70 -1.40 -8.17
N GLY A 126 0.82 -1.75 -7.22
CA GLY A 126 1.20 -2.07 -5.87
C GLY A 126 1.26 -3.59 -5.63
N ASN A 127 1.41 -4.03 -4.39
CA ASN A 127 1.41 -5.46 -4.08
C ASN A 127 0.01 -6.08 -4.20
N HIS A 128 -1.04 -5.32 -3.91
CA HIS A 128 -2.42 -5.79 -4.01
C HIS A 128 -2.93 -5.95 -5.46
N GLU A 129 -2.22 -5.48 -6.45
CA GLU A 129 -2.50 -5.81 -7.85
C GLU A 129 -2.27 -7.29 -8.17
N PHE A 130 -1.50 -8.00 -7.33
CA PHE A 130 -1.19 -9.41 -7.53
C PHE A 130 -2.09 -10.37 -6.74
N ASN A 131 -2.96 -9.89 -5.84
CA ASN A 131 -3.81 -10.72 -4.98
C ASN A 131 -4.68 -11.76 -5.74
N PHE A 132 -5.09 -11.44 -6.95
CA PHE A 132 -6.01 -12.25 -7.73
C PHE A 132 -5.36 -12.82 -9.02
N GLY A 133 -4.04 -12.78 -9.09
CA GLY A 133 -3.27 -13.33 -10.18
C GLY A 133 -3.10 -12.40 -11.38
N LEU A 134 -2.11 -12.75 -12.22
CA LEU A 134 -1.70 -11.93 -13.36
C LEU A 134 -2.80 -11.82 -14.43
N ASP A 135 -3.64 -12.83 -14.59
CA ASP A 135 -4.72 -12.81 -15.60
C ASP A 135 -5.85 -11.88 -15.17
N TYR A 136 -6.17 -11.84 -13.88
CA TYR A 136 -7.12 -10.86 -13.34
C TYR A 136 -6.60 -9.43 -13.53
N LEU A 137 -5.34 -9.16 -13.18
CA LEU A 137 -4.72 -7.84 -13.39
C LEU A 137 -4.78 -7.42 -14.86
N ARG A 138 -4.43 -8.33 -15.79
CA ARG A 138 -4.54 -8.06 -17.24
C ARG A 138 -5.96 -7.75 -17.66
N LYS A 139 -6.95 -8.52 -17.17
CA LYS A 139 -8.37 -8.30 -17.48
C LYS A 139 -8.84 -6.95 -16.93
N ALA A 140 -8.55 -6.63 -15.68
CA ALA A 140 -8.97 -5.38 -15.04
C ALA A 140 -8.38 -4.14 -15.74
N SER A 141 -7.09 -4.19 -16.09
CA SER A 141 -6.36 -3.07 -16.67
C SER A 141 -6.38 -3.00 -18.20
N ALA A 142 -7.07 -3.91 -18.91
CA ALA A 142 -6.93 -4.13 -20.35
C ALA A 142 -7.13 -2.88 -21.24
N LYS A 143 -7.91 -1.90 -20.79
CA LYS A 143 -8.12 -0.61 -21.48
C LYS A 143 -7.19 0.52 -20.99
N ASN A 144 -6.27 0.22 -20.04
CA ASN A 144 -5.33 1.17 -19.47
C ASN A 144 -3.92 0.85 -19.96
N ASN A 145 -3.42 1.61 -20.93
CA ASN A 145 -2.10 1.38 -21.53
C ASN A 145 -0.96 2.10 -20.79
N ASN A 146 -1.22 2.64 -19.63
CA ASN A 146 -0.34 3.42 -18.78
C ASN A 146 -0.09 2.77 -17.40
N LEU A 147 -0.36 1.45 -17.26
CA LEU A 147 -0.01 0.67 -16.06
C LEU A 147 1.50 0.42 -16.04
N LEU A 148 2.15 0.79 -14.93
CA LEU A 148 3.60 0.75 -14.77
C LEU A 148 4.04 -0.26 -13.72
N GLY A 149 5.21 -0.89 -13.96
CA GLY A 149 5.81 -1.87 -13.06
C GLY A 149 7.21 -2.26 -13.54
N ALA A 150 8.15 -1.30 -13.58
CA ALA A 150 9.45 -1.48 -14.21
C ALA A 150 10.27 -2.66 -13.65
N ASN A 151 10.08 -2.99 -12.37
CA ASN A 151 10.77 -4.07 -11.67
C ASN A 151 9.96 -5.38 -11.56
N VAL A 152 8.82 -5.46 -12.25
CA VAL A 152 8.07 -6.72 -12.45
C VAL A 152 8.69 -7.44 -13.65
N ILE A 153 9.45 -8.48 -13.41
CA ILE A 153 10.30 -9.12 -14.43
C ILE A 153 9.74 -10.49 -14.81
N ASP A 154 9.54 -10.69 -16.09
CA ASP A 154 9.15 -11.99 -16.65
C ASP A 154 10.31 -13.00 -16.55
N LYS A 155 10.08 -14.13 -15.90
CA LYS A 155 11.10 -15.16 -15.63
C LYS A 155 11.69 -15.81 -16.89
N LYS A 156 10.95 -15.81 -18.02
CA LYS A 156 11.39 -16.45 -19.27
C LYS A 156 12.26 -15.50 -20.10
N THR A 157 11.88 -14.22 -20.15
CA THR A 157 12.54 -13.24 -21.02
C THR A 157 13.56 -12.39 -20.29
N ASN A 158 13.54 -12.37 -18.97
CA ASN A 158 14.32 -11.49 -18.10
C ASN A 158 14.17 -9.99 -18.44
N LYS A 159 12.97 -9.61 -18.92
CA LYS A 159 12.57 -8.23 -19.24
C LYS A 159 11.35 -7.86 -18.41
N THR A 160 11.02 -6.56 -18.35
CA THR A 160 9.75 -6.11 -17.75
C THR A 160 8.60 -6.94 -18.32
N TRP A 161 7.76 -7.45 -17.44
CA TRP A 161 6.60 -8.27 -17.81
C TRP A 161 5.64 -7.50 -18.73
N GLN A 162 5.20 -8.14 -19.81
CA GLN A 162 4.40 -7.51 -20.86
C GLN A 162 3.03 -6.97 -20.41
N GLY A 163 2.55 -7.32 -19.20
CA GLY A 163 1.32 -6.78 -18.63
C GLY A 163 1.44 -5.35 -18.12
N VAL A 164 2.67 -4.83 -18.01
CA VAL A 164 2.98 -3.47 -17.54
C VAL A 164 4.03 -2.81 -18.43
N ARG A 165 4.21 -1.50 -18.25
CA ARG A 165 5.31 -0.74 -18.87
C ARG A 165 6.35 -0.36 -17.81
N PRO A 166 7.63 -0.23 -18.17
CA PRO A 166 8.64 0.25 -17.24
C PRO A 166 8.48 1.75 -16.94
N TYR A 167 8.06 2.51 -17.92
CA TYR A 167 7.84 3.96 -17.83
C TYR A 167 6.93 4.46 -18.96
N VAL A 168 6.49 5.69 -18.85
CA VAL A 168 5.85 6.47 -19.92
C VAL A 168 6.60 7.80 -20.10
N LEU A 169 6.61 8.32 -21.35
CA LEU A 169 7.09 9.66 -21.68
C LEU A 169 5.89 10.47 -22.19
N LYS A 170 5.49 11.49 -21.43
CA LYS A 170 4.38 12.40 -21.77
C LYS A 170 4.96 13.70 -22.32
N THR A 171 4.37 14.19 -23.40
CA THR A 171 4.64 15.56 -23.90
C THR A 171 3.42 16.41 -23.59
N ILE A 172 3.61 17.41 -22.75
CA ILE A 172 2.60 18.39 -22.37
C ILE A 172 3.04 19.79 -22.82
N LYS A 173 2.15 20.77 -22.76
CA LYS A 173 2.47 22.16 -23.19
C LYS A 173 2.27 23.12 -22.04
N ILE A 174 3.20 24.05 -21.90
CA ILE A 174 3.13 25.21 -21.01
C ILE A 174 3.35 26.44 -21.87
N ASP A 175 2.38 27.34 -21.97
CA ASP A 175 2.37 28.50 -22.86
C ASP A 175 2.81 28.17 -24.31
N GLY A 176 2.31 27.04 -24.84
CA GLY A 176 2.62 26.58 -26.18
C GLY A 176 3.96 25.80 -26.30
N GLU A 177 4.84 25.90 -25.33
CA GLU A 177 6.15 25.24 -25.30
C GLU A 177 6.04 23.79 -24.80
N ALA A 178 6.66 22.86 -25.54
CA ALA A 178 6.65 21.45 -25.17
C ALA A 178 7.53 21.18 -23.95
N LEU A 179 6.99 20.43 -22.99
CA LEU A 179 7.67 19.86 -21.85
C LEU A 179 7.53 18.33 -21.90
N LYS A 180 8.66 17.62 -21.87
CA LYS A 180 8.67 16.15 -21.84
C LYS A 180 8.87 15.64 -20.42
N VAL A 181 7.88 14.95 -19.88
CA VAL A 181 7.92 14.37 -18.54
C VAL A 181 7.99 12.85 -18.62
N GLY A 182 9.07 12.27 -18.10
CA GLY A 182 9.21 10.82 -17.92
C GLY A 182 8.64 10.40 -16.58
N ILE A 183 7.83 9.33 -16.56
CA ILE A 183 7.25 8.76 -15.33
C ILE A 183 7.64 7.29 -15.26
N ILE A 184 8.35 6.90 -14.21
CA ILE A 184 8.79 5.51 -13.95
C ILE A 184 7.92 4.95 -12.83
N GLY A 185 7.35 3.75 -13.02
CA GLY A 185 6.59 3.06 -11.96
C GLY A 185 7.33 1.82 -11.46
N THR A 186 7.38 1.64 -10.14
CA THR A 186 7.96 0.45 -9.50
C THR A 186 7.14 -0.01 -8.31
N VAL A 187 7.22 -1.29 -7.97
CA VAL A 187 6.52 -1.90 -6.83
C VAL A 187 7.52 -2.49 -5.84
N THR A 188 7.11 -2.65 -4.59
CA THR A 188 7.93 -3.33 -3.57
C THR A 188 8.40 -4.70 -4.07
N PRO A 189 9.68 -5.04 -3.93
CA PRO A 189 10.16 -6.39 -4.26
C PRO A 189 9.71 -7.46 -3.25
N ALA A 190 9.13 -7.06 -2.13
CA ALA A 190 8.70 -7.95 -1.05
C ALA A 190 7.34 -8.64 -1.31
N ILE A 191 6.76 -8.54 -2.50
CA ILE A 191 5.50 -9.22 -2.86
C ILE A 191 5.49 -10.70 -2.46
N PRO A 192 6.58 -11.49 -2.60
CA PRO A 192 6.60 -12.87 -2.14
C PRO A 192 6.34 -13.08 -0.64
N ASN A 193 6.48 -12.03 0.18
CA ASN A 193 6.17 -12.07 1.61
C ASN A 193 4.68 -11.83 1.91
N PHE A 194 3.90 -11.40 0.91
CA PHE A 194 2.50 -11.03 1.06
C PHE A 194 1.57 -11.95 0.29
N GLU A 195 2.07 -12.51 -0.84
CA GLU A 195 1.25 -13.19 -1.83
C GLU A 195 1.63 -14.64 -2.02
N ALA A 196 0.63 -15.47 -2.28
CA ALA A 196 0.85 -16.84 -2.66
C ALA A 196 1.56 -16.95 -4.02
N PRO A 197 2.54 -17.87 -4.19
CA PRO A 197 3.33 -18.01 -5.41
C PRO A 197 2.52 -18.21 -6.70
N VAL A 198 1.31 -18.78 -6.61
CA VAL A 198 0.41 -19.00 -7.74
C VAL A 198 -0.08 -17.66 -8.35
N HIS A 199 -0.22 -16.61 -7.56
CA HIS A 199 -0.73 -15.32 -8.00
C HIS A 199 0.27 -14.52 -8.85
N TYR A 200 1.57 -14.77 -8.69
CA TYR A 200 2.63 -14.14 -9.49
C TYR A 200 3.47 -15.15 -10.27
N GLN A 201 2.87 -16.30 -10.58
CA GLN A 201 3.56 -17.34 -11.37
C GLN A 201 4.01 -16.78 -12.71
N GLY A 202 5.30 -16.93 -13.02
CA GLY A 202 5.92 -16.47 -14.26
C GLY A 202 6.62 -15.12 -14.17
N VAL A 203 6.48 -14.39 -13.06
CA VAL A 203 7.21 -13.14 -12.79
C VAL A 203 8.02 -13.24 -11.48
N HIS A 204 8.98 -12.34 -11.34
CA HIS A 204 9.69 -12.07 -10.09
C HIS A 204 9.91 -10.55 -9.96
N PHE A 205 10.25 -10.13 -8.75
CA PHE A 205 10.38 -8.72 -8.40
C PHE A 205 11.84 -8.44 -8.03
N VAL A 206 12.40 -7.39 -8.63
CA VAL A 206 13.79 -6.99 -8.36
C VAL A 206 13.84 -5.66 -7.63
N SER A 207 15.01 -5.34 -7.03
CA SER A 207 15.22 -4.06 -6.33
C SER A 207 14.88 -2.87 -7.22
N GLN A 208 14.23 -1.86 -6.64
CA GLN A 208 13.72 -0.69 -7.34
C GLN A 208 14.83 0.26 -7.78
N VAL A 209 15.87 0.47 -6.94
CA VAL A 209 16.93 1.46 -7.20
C VAL A 209 17.64 1.25 -8.56
N PRO A 210 18.16 0.07 -8.90
CA PRO A 210 18.83 -0.13 -10.19
C PRO A 210 17.90 0.07 -11.39
N VAL A 211 16.63 -0.32 -11.24
CA VAL A 211 15.63 -0.22 -12.30
C VAL A 211 15.24 1.24 -12.55
N ILE A 212 15.05 2.04 -11.49
CA ILE A 212 14.79 3.47 -11.59
C ILE A 212 15.98 4.17 -12.24
N GLN A 213 17.22 3.86 -11.84
CA GLN A 213 18.42 4.43 -12.45
C GLN A 213 18.51 4.11 -13.94
N GLN A 214 18.15 2.89 -14.35
CA GLN A 214 18.09 2.53 -15.77
C GLN A 214 16.98 3.30 -16.50
N GLY A 215 15.79 3.41 -15.92
CA GLY A 215 14.66 4.18 -16.46
C GLY A 215 15.02 5.66 -16.66
N ILE A 216 15.73 6.29 -15.70
CA ILE A 216 16.25 7.66 -15.81
C ILE A 216 17.16 7.80 -17.03
N LYS A 217 18.11 6.87 -17.22
CA LYS A 217 19.03 6.89 -18.36
C LYS A 217 18.28 6.81 -19.69
N GLU A 218 17.31 5.90 -19.79
CA GLU A 218 16.54 5.70 -21.03
C GLU A 218 15.63 6.90 -21.33
N LEU A 219 14.96 7.47 -20.32
CA LEU A 219 14.12 8.65 -20.48
C LEU A 219 14.93 9.89 -20.88
N LYS A 220 16.12 10.09 -20.29
CA LYS A 220 17.03 11.16 -20.71
C LYS A 220 17.48 11.03 -22.17
N LYS A 221 17.77 9.80 -22.65
CA LYS A 221 18.08 9.55 -24.07
C LYS A 221 16.90 9.88 -24.99
N GLN A 222 15.65 9.71 -24.51
CA GLN A 222 14.43 10.07 -25.25
C GLN A 222 14.10 11.56 -25.14
N GLY A 223 14.92 12.34 -24.41
CA GLY A 223 14.79 13.79 -24.27
C GLY A 223 13.79 14.21 -23.19
N ALA A 224 13.60 13.43 -22.14
CA ALA A 224 12.83 13.85 -20.98
C ALA A 224 13.51 15.05 -20.31
N ASP A 225 12.75 16.12 -20.08
CA ASP A 225 13.18 17.32 -19.37
C ASP A 225 13.07 17.12 -17.86
N ILE A 226 11.98 16.44 -17.41
CA ILE A 226 11.64 16.16 -16.02
C ILE A 226 11.42 14.67 -15.87
N ILE A 227 11.86 14.09 -14.73
CA ILE A 227 11.64 12.69 -14.43
C ILE A 227 11.01 12.57 -13.05
N ILE A 228 9.89 11.86 -13.00
CA ILE A 228 9.12 11.54 -11.79
C ILE A 228 9.19 10.02 -11.58
N ALA A 229 9.42 9.58 -10.37
CA ALA A 229 9.18 8.18 -10.00
C ALA A 229 7.90 8.08 -9.17
N ALA A 230 7.05 7.10 -9.51
CA ALA A 230 5.93 6.65 -8.69
C ALA A 230 6.27 5.24 -8.22
N THR A 231 6.47 5.07 -6.92
CA THR A 231 6.87 3.80 -6.35
C THR A 231 5.86 3.31 -5.32
N HIS A 232 5.38 2.09 -5.50
CA HIS A 232 4.63 1.44 -4.44
C HIS A 232 5.60 0.83 -3.43
N SER A 233 6.12 1.68 -2.57
CA SER A 233 7.09 1.40 -1.52
C SER A 233 7.09 2.58 -0.56
N GLY A 234 7.26 2.32 0.73
CA GLY A 234 7.27 3.33 1.77
C GLY A 234 8.66 3.73 2.23
N VAL A 235 8.71 4.55 3.26
CA VAL A 235 9.94 4.89 3.96
C VAL A 235 10.42 3.65 4.73
N GLU A 236 11.70 3.33 4.58
CA GLU A 236 12.34 2.20 5.27
C GLU A 236 12.20 2.34 6.79
N ARG A 237 12.09 1.22 7.48
CA ARG A 237 12.01 1.13 8.93
C ARG A 237 13.24 0.42 9.48
N ALA A 238 13.74 0.89 10.63
CA ALA A 238 14.92 0.31 11.28
C ALA A 238 14.69 -1.12 11.81
N ASP A 239 13.44 -1.49 12.03
CA ASP A 239 13.00 -2.77 12.61
C ASP A 239 12.55 -3.80 11.57
N ARG A 240 12.69 -3.50 10.27
CA ARG A 240 12.25 -4.37 9.18
C ARG A 240 13.28 -4.46 8.06
N ASP A 241 13.14 -5.47 7.22
CA ASP A 241 13.94 -5.63 6.01
C ASP A 241 13.81 -4.41 5.10
N SER A 242 14.95 -3.86 4.69
CA SER A 242 15.04 -2.75 3.73
C SER A 242 14.57 -3.12 2.32
N ALA A 243 14.36 -4.39 2.01
CA ALA A 243 13.84 -4.81 0.72
C ALA A 243 12.37 -4.41 0.52
N GLU A 244 11.55 -4.40 1.57
CA GLU A 244 10.13 -4.02 1.48
C GLU A 244 9.95 -2.56 1.12
N ASN A 245 10.68 -1.67 1.79
CA ASN A 245 10.55 -0.23 1.65
C ASN A 245 11.89 0.39 1.22
N GLN A 246 11.89 1.20 0.17
CA GLN A 246 13.13 1.71 -0.46
C GLN A 246 13.12 3.22 -0.77
N VAL A 247 12.19 4.01 -0.21
CA VAL A 247 12.03 5.45 -0.53
C VAL A 247 13.29 6.26 -0.22
N VAL A 248 13.90 6.06 0.96
CA VAL A 248 15.14 6.77 1.34
C VAL A 248 16.30 6.35 0.45
N SER A 249 16.41 5.07 0.15
CA SER A 249 17.44 4.52 -0.74
C SER A 249 17.30 5.03 -2.16
N ILE A 250 16.06 5.09 -2.70
CA ILE A 250 15.76 5.63 -4.03
C ILE A 250 16.16 7.11 -4.10
N ALA A 251 15.69 7.93 -3.14
CA ALA A 251 15.99 9.36 -3.14
C ALA A 251 17.50 9.66 -3.00
N LYS A 252 18.21 8.87 -2.18
CA LYS A 252 19.68 8.99 -2.05
C LYS A 252 20.42 8.60 -3.33
N ALA A 253 19.95 7.57 -4.04
CA ALA A 253 20.62 6.99 -5.21
C ALA A 253 20.23 7.64 -6.54
N CYS A 254 19.12 8.39 -6.60
CA CYS A 254 18.54 8.96 -7.82
C CYS A 254 18.25 10.46 -7.68
N PRO A 255 19.27 11.32 -7.47
CA PRO A 255 19.09 12.77 -7.29
C PRO A 255 18.56 13.49 -8.53
N GLU A 256 18.50 12.80 -9.67
CA GLU A 256 17.92 13.33 -10.92
C GLU A 256 16.40 13.30 -10.95
N LEU A 257 15.75 12.69 -9.99
CA LEU A 257 14.30 12.73 -9.85
C LEU A 257 13.84 14.13 -9.43
N SER A 258 12.89 14.68 -10.16
CA SER A 258 12.25 15.95 -9.81
C SER A 258 11.15 15.79 -8.76
N LEU A 259 10.61 14.60 -8.62
CA LEU A 259 9.59 14.23 -7.64
C LEU A 259 9.61 12.70 -7.44
N LEU A 260 9.44 12.25 -6.20
CA LEU A 260 9.20 10.85 -5.83
C LEU A 260 7.84 10.75 -5.15
N ILE A 261 6.90 10.06 -5.81
CA ILE A 261 5.60 9.70 -5.25
C ILE A 261 5.76 8.31 -4.63
N CYS A 262 5.42 8.16 -3.37
CA CYS A 262 5.52 6.89 -2.64
C CYS A 262 4.16 6.45 -2.07
N ALA A 263 4.11 5.22 -1.52
CA ALA A 263 2.90 4.50 -1.14
C ALA A 263 3.20 3.39 -0.12
N HIS A 264 2.28 2.45 0.08
CA HIS A 264 2.45 1.20 0.83
C HIS A 264 2.39 1.34 2.36
N ASN A 265 2.93 2.40 2.92
CA ASN A 265 2.90 2.61 4.38
C ASN A 265 1.59 3.25 4.88
N HIS A 266 0.69 3.66 3.97
CA HIS A 266 -0.60 4.30 4.27
C HIS A 266 -0.48 5.59 5.09
N VAL A 267 0.64 6.29 5.01
CA VAL A 267 0.89 7.54 5.74
C VAL A 267 0.79 8.76 4.85
N VAL A 268 0.64 9.92 5.44
CA VAL A 268 0.71 11.19 4.72
C VAL A 268 2.11 11.76 4.86
N ILE A 269 2.79 11.93 3.73
CA ILE A 269 4.10 12.60 3.61
C ILE A 269 3.95 13.79 2.68
N ASP A 270 4.33 14.97 3.16
CA ASP A 270 4.40 16.21 2.39
C ASP A 270 5.38 17.20 3.05
N ASN A 271 5.51 18.40 2.49
CA ASN A 271 6.41 19.42 3.06
C ASN A 271 6.06 19.82 4.51
N THR A 272 4.88 19.47 5.03
CA THR A 272 4.44 19.83 6.40
C THR A 272 4.66 18.69 7.41
N LYS A 273 4.72 17.44 6.96
CA LYS A 273 4.84 16.25 7.82
C LYS A 273 6.28 15.76 7.98
N GLY A 274 7.08 15.92 6.92
CA GLY A 274 8.46 15.44 6.91
C GLY A 274 8.59 13.92 6.90
N ILE A 275 9.83 13.44 7.01
CA ILE A 275 10.20 12.02 7.01
C ILE A 275 11.20 11.76 8.14
N LYS A 276 11.03 10.65 8.86
CA LYS A 276 12.04 10.09 9.76
C LYS A 276 12.64 8.84 9.13
N ALA A 277 13.92 8.89 8.76
CA ALA A 277 14.64 7.76 8.18
C ALA A 277 15.04 6.71 9.25
N PRO A 278 15.40 5.46 8.85
CA PRO A 278 15.79 4.37 9.75
C PRO A 278 16.96 4.72 10.67
N ASP A 279 17.90 5.52 10.18
CA ASP A 279 19.08 5.98 10.94
C ASP A 279 18.75 7.10 11.95
N GLY A 280 17.48 7.48 12.08
CA GLY A 280 16.98 8.54 12.95
C GLY A 280 17.05 9.94 12.35
N THR A 281 17.59 10.10 11.15
CA THR A 281 17.62 11.40 10.45
C THR A 281 16.21 11.90 10.16
N VAL A 282 15.93 13.16 10.47
CA VAL A 282 14.63 13.79 10.21
C VAL A 282 14.75 14.78 9.05
N TYR A 283 14.02 14.53 7.99
CA TYR A 283 13.89 15.40 6.81
C TYR A 283 12.58 16.20 6.93
N LYS A 284 12.67 17.40 7.51
CA LYS A 284 11.47 18.19 7.91
C LYS A 284 10.57 18.56 6.73
N ASP A 285 11.16 18.83 5.56
CA ASP A 285 10.45 19.28 4.37
C ASP A 285 10.13 18.13 3.39
N ALA A 286 10.26 16.87 3.85
CA ALA A 286 10.13 15.68 3.02
C ALA A 286 11.01 15.72 1.75
N VAL A 287 12.23 16.24 1.87
CA VAL A 287 13.21 16.31 0.78
C VAL A 287 14.45 15.54 1.18
N ILE A 288 14.83 14.54 0.40
CA ILE A 288 16.02 13.72 0.61
C ILE A 288 16.95 13.87 -0.59
N ASN A 289 18.19 14.28 -0.36
CA ASN A 289 19.20 14.49 -1.41
C ASN A 289 18.69 15.35 -2.59
N GLY A 290 17.90 16.39 -2.30
CA GLY A 290 17.28 17.26 -3.29
C GLY A 290 16.03 16.72 -3.96
N VAL A 291 15.60 15.48 -3.66
CA VAL A 291 14.40 14.86 -4.21
C VAL A 291 13.20 15.10 -3.27
N PRO A 292 12.18 15.86 -3.70
CA PRO A 292 10.94 16.02 -2.96
C PRO A 292 10.12 14.72 -2.97
N ILE A 293 9.46 14.42 -1.85
CA ILE A 293 8.70 13.18 -1.63
C ILE A 293 7.27 13.52 -1.23
N VAL A 294 6.31 12.74 -1.73
CA VAL A 294 4.89 12.85 -1.36
C VAL A 294 4.26 11.47 -1.24
N GLU A 295 3.44 11.28 -0.19
CA GLU A 295 2.54 10.11 -0.01
C GLU A 295 1.17 10.62 0.42
N SER A 296 0.10 10.14 -0.22
CA SER A 296 -1.26 10.64 -0.04
C SER A 296 -2.10 9.83 0.96
N GLY A 297 -1.49 8.97 1.77
CA GLY A 297 -2.21 8.10 2.69
C GLY A 297 -2.96 7.01 1.94
N LYS A 298 -4.19 6.67 2.38
CA LYS A 298 -4.96 5.58 1.77
C LYS A 298 -6.45 5.87 1.62
N ASP A 299 -7.16 4.95 0.94
CA ASP A 299 -8.61 4.95 0.71
C ASP A 299 -9.10 6.19 -0.05
N GLY A 300 -8.22 6.95 -0.72
CA GLY A 300 -8.58 8.23 -1.34
C GLY A 300 -9.04 9.29 -0.34
N LYS A 301 -8.59 9.24 0.93
CA LYS A 301 -8.87 10.26 1.98
C LYS A 301 -8.14 11.56 1.72
N PHE A 302 -7.06 11.48 0.97
CA PHE A 302 -6.25 12.62 0.56
C PHE A 302 -5.88 12.48 -0.92
N VAL A 303 -5.59 13.60 -1.55
CA VAL A 303 -4.89 13.67 -2.84
C VAL A 303 -3.59 14.44 -2.66
N GLY A 304 -2.48 13.89 -3.10
CA GLY A 304 -1.20 14.59 -3.14
C GLY A 304 -1.23 15.66 -4.23
N LYS A 305 -0.82 16.87 -3.91
CA LYS A 305 -0.62 17.97 -4.86
C LYS A 305 0.84 18.41 -4.79
N SER A 306 1.58 18.15 -5.84
CA SER A 306 2.95 18.62 -5.99
C SER A 306 3.00 19.69 -7.06
N GLN A 307 3.50 20.88 -6.72
CA GLN A 307 3.63 22.00 -7.65
C GLN A 307 5.10 22.23 -7.95
N LEU A 308 5.47 22.07 -9.22
CA LEU A 308 6.80 22.31 -9.75
C LEU A 308 6.80 23.65 -10.48
N THR A 309 7.57 24.61 -9.97
CA THR A 309 7.84 25.87 -10.67
C THR A 309 8.98 25.64 -11.65
N LEU A 310 8.75 25.96 -12.91
CA LEU A 310 9.61 25.61 -14.02
C LEU A 310 10.12 26.86 -14.73
N HIS A 311 11.35 26.81 -15.19
CA HIS A 311 11.95 27.81 -16.10
C HIS A 311 12.56 27.14 -17.32
N LYS A 312 12.40 27.77 -18.47
CA LYS A 312 13.07 27.35 -19.71
C LYS A 312 14.23 28.28 -20.02
N VAL A 313 15.45 27.78 -19.88
CA VAL A 313 16.68 28.55 -20.14
C VAL A 313 17.45 27.89 -21.29
N LYS A 314 17.74 28.64 -22.33
CA LYS A 314 18.48 28.14 -23.54
C LYS A 314 17.83 26.87 -24.12
N GLY A 315 16.48 26.84 -24.17
CA GLY A 315 15.72 25.76 -24.75
C GLY A 315 15.54 24.53 -23.85
N LYS A 316 16.04 24.53 -22.60
CA LYS A 316 15.91 23.43 -21.66
C LYS A 316 15.02 23.83 -20.47
N TRP A 317 14.08 22.97 -20.11
CA TRP A 317 13.29 23.10 -18.88
C TRP A 317 14.12 22.70 -17.65
N THR A 318 13.99 23.48 -16.59
CA THR A 318 14.60 23.22 -15.27
C THR A 318 13.57 23.46 -14.19
N VAL A 319 13.62 22.64 -13.13
CA VAL A 319 12.80 22.81 -11.93
C VAL A 319 13.51 23.78 -11.00
N GLU A 320 12.85 24.87 -10.66
CA GLU A 320 13.35 25.85 -9.68
C GLU A 320 12.95 25.45 -8.26
N LYS A 321 11.67 25.08 -8.09
CA LYS A 321 11.08 24.79 -6.79
C LYS A 321 10.05 23.70 -6.92
N VAL A 322 9.95 22.85 -5.88
CA VAL A 322 8.84 21.91 -5.72
C VAL A 322 8.23 22.10 -4.33
N THR A 323 6.91 22.13 -4.28
CA THR A 323 6.16 22.08 -3.02
C THR A 323 5.18 20.92 -3.07
N THR A 324 5.04 20.19 -1.97
CA THR A 324 4.13 19.05 -1.86
C THR A 324 3.12 19.27 -0.73
N GLN A 325 1.89 18.87 -0.95
CA GLN A 325 0.81 18.96 0.02
C GLN A 325 -0.16 17.80 -0.17
N ALA A 326 -0.62 17.18 0.90
CA ALA A 326 -1.74 16.25 0.89
C ALA A 326 -3.04 16.99 1.23
N ILE A 327 -3.96 17.05 0.27
CA ILE A 327 -5.24 17.74 0.40
C ILE A 327 -6.31 16.73 0.83
N SER A 328 -6.97 16.98 1.96
CA SER A 328 -8.05 16.11 2.45
C SER A 328 -9.30 16.22 1.61
N VAL A 329 -9.97 15.11 1.35
CA VAL A 329 -11.28 15.05 0.69
C VAL A 329 -12.46 15.23 1.68
N LYS A 330 -12.18 15.47 2.96
CA LYS A 330 -13.23 15.63 3.97
C LYS A 330 -14.22 16.75 3.59
N GLY A 331 -15.50 16.41 3.54
CA GLY A 331 -16.56 17.34 3.18
C GLY A 331 -16.66 17.66 1.68
N VAL A 332 -15.82 17.07 0.83
CA VAL A 332 -15.88 17.23 -0.63
C VAL A 332 -17.02 16.35 -1.16
N ALA A 333 -17.80 16.86 -2.11
CA ALA A 333 -18.83 16.08 -2.80
C ALA A 333 -18.21 15.09 -3.79
N ASP A 334 -18.88 13.95 -3.99
CA ASP A 334 -18.48 13.00 -5.04
C ASP A 334 -18.71 13.60 -6.43
N ASP A 335 -17.80 13.36 -7.36
CA ASP A 335 -17.99 13.66 -8.78
C ASP A 335 -19.18 12.84 -9.33
N PRO A 336 -20.24 13.51 -9.84
CA PRO A 336 -21.44 12.82 -10.30
C PRO A 336 -21.16 11.90 -11.50
N VAL A 337 -20.15 12.19 -12.32
CA VAL A 337 -19.79 11.35 -13.48
C VAL A 337 -19.23 10.02 -13.00
N ILE A 338 -18.29 10.05 -12.03
CA ILE A 338 -17.71 8.84 -11.44
C ILE A 338 -18.78 8.04 -10.68
N THR A 339 -19.61 8.75 -9.89
CA THR A 339 -20.70 8.11 -9.13
C THR A 339 -21.67 7.38 -10.04
N ALA A 340 -22.11 8.04 -11.14
CA ALA A 340 -23.03 7.42 -12.11
C ALA A 340 -22.39 6.20 -12.81
N GLN A 341 -21.10 6.28 -13.15
CA GLN A 341 -20.36 5.18 -13.79
C GLN A 341 -20.25 3.94 -12.90
N VAL A 342 -20.04 4.15 -11.58
CA VAL A 342 -19.83 3.07 -10.62
C VAL A 342 -21.14 2.53 -10.04
N LYS A 343 -22.22 3.31 -10.10
CA LYS A 343 -23.52 2.96 -9.48
C LYS A 343 -24.02 1.55 -9.77
N PRO A 344 -23.96 0.99 -10.99
CA PRO A 344 -24.42 -0.39 -11.24
C PRO A 344 -23.66 -1.43 -10.40
N TRP A 345 -22.36 -1.24 -10.22
CA TRP A 345 -21.51 -2.14 -9.44
C TRP A 345 -21.70 -1.93 -7.93
N HIS A 346 -21.88 -0.69 -7.51
CA HIS A 346 -22.22 -0.35 -6.14
C HIS A 346 -23.53 -1.02 -5.71
N ASP A 347 -24.59 -0.89 -6.50
CA ASP A 347 -25.91 -1.47 -6.20
C ASP A 347 -25.83 -3.01 -6.12
N LYS A 348 -25.10 -3.65 -7.04
CA LYS A 348 -24.85 -5.10 -7.03
C LYS A 348 -24.08 -5.54 -5.77
N THR A 349 -23.04 -4.79 -5.41
CA THR A 349 -22.23 -5.06 -4.20
C THR A 349 -23.09 -4.94 -2.95
N LEU A 350 -23.93 -3.92 -2.82
CA LEU A 350 -24.84 -3.79 -1.68
C LEU A 350 -25.80 -4.96 -1.58
N LYS A 351 -26.38 -5.40 -2.71
CA LYS A 351 -27.26 -6.57 -2.75
C LYS A 351 -26.51 -7.86 -2.35
N TYR A 352 -25.28 -8.03 -2.82
CA TYR A 352 -24.41 -9.14 -2.42
C TYR A 352 -24.16 -9.15 -0.92
N LEU A 353 -23.82 -8.01 -0.34
CA LEU A 353 -23.52 -7.86 1.09
C LEU A 353 -24.71 -8.13 2.02
N GLN A 354 -25.94 -7.91 1.53
CA GLN A 354 -27.17 -8.16 2.28
C GLN A 354 -27.56 -9.64 2.39
N GLN A 355 -26.87 -10.53 1.67
CA GLN A 355 -27.17 -11.96 1.73
C GLN A 355 -26.92 -12.52 3.13
N THR A 356 -27.93 -13.17 3.68
CA THR A 356 -27.83 -13.89 4.96
C THR A 356 -27.15 -15.23 4.73
N VAL A 357 -26.18 -15.55 5.59
CA VAL A 357 -25.39 -16.79 5.52
C VAL A 357 -25.61 -17.71 6.71
N GLY A 358 -26.24 -17.23 7.76
CA GLY A 358 -26.55 -17.98 8.98
C GLY A 358 -27.19 -17.11 10.04
N GLU A 359 -27.24 -17.60 11.28
CA GLU A 359 -27.81 -16.92 12.44
C GLU A 359 -26.83 -16.95 13.62
N ALA A 360 -26.73 -15.85 14.38
CA ALA A 360 -26.06 -15.80 15.68
C ALA A 360 -27.13 -15.76 16.81
N ASP A 361 -27.03 -16.62 17.83
CA ASP A 361 -27.95 -16.59 18.96
C ASP A 361 -27.51 -15.63 20.08
N GLY A 362 -26.34 -15.02 19.94
CA GLY A 362 -25.82 -13.97 20.79
C GLY A 362 -24.87 -13.06 19.96
N ALA A 363 -24.45 -11.94 20.53
CA ALA A 363 -23.53 -11.01 19.86
C ALA A 363 -22.07 -11.44 20.05
N PHE A 364 -21.28 -11.39 18.96
CA PHE A 364 -19.82 -11.49 19.01
C PHE A 364 -19.25 -10.06 18.94
N ILE A 365 -18.62 -9.63 20.01
CA ILE A 365 -18.16 -8.25 20.17
C ILE A 365 -16.70 -8.10 19.73
N GLY A 366 -16.43 -7.15 18.84
CA GLY A 366 -15.08 -6.85 18.34
C GLY A 366 -14.30 -5.91 19.27
N ALA A 367 -14.98 -5.02 20.00
CA ALA A 367 -14.33 -4.10 20.91
C ALA A 367 -13.45 -4.86 21.93
N GLU A 368 -12.23 -4.35 22.16
CA GLU A 368 -11.24 -4.94 23.08
C GLU A 368 -10.74 -6.35 22.70
N SER A 369 -11.16 -6.90 21.55
CA SER A 369 -10.78 -8.26 21.11
C SER A 369 -9.28 -8.45 20.83
N ASN A 370 -8.51 -7.35 20.77
CA ASN A 370 -7.06 -7.34 20.69
C ASN A 370 -6.36 -7.18 22.06
N HIS A 371 -7.14 -7.00 23.13
CA HIS A 371 -6.61 -6.80 24.49
C HIS A 371 -7.06 -7.87 25.47
N GLN A 372 -8.13 -8.57 25.17
CA GLN A 372 -8.67 -9.65 26.00
C GLN A 372 -9.21 -10.80 25.13
N ASP A 373 -9.32 -11.95 25.72
CA ASP A 373 -9.93 -13.12 25.11
C ASP A 373 -11.37 -12.83 24.69
N SER A 374 -11.78 -13.30 23.50
CA SER A 374 -13.05 -12.87 22.91
C SER A 374 -13.66 -13.90 21.97
N ALA A 375 -14.98 -14.07 22.06
CA ALA A 375 -15.72 -15.00 21.22
C ALA A 375 -15.54 -14.76 19.71
N ILE A 376 -15.23 -13.53 19.27
CA ILE A 376 -15.07 -13.21 17.87
C ILE A 376 -13.72 -13.72 17.32
N VAL A 377 -12.65 -13.65 18.09
CA VAL A 377 -11.33 -14.20 17.71
C VAL A 377 -11.32 -15.72 17.87
N ASP A 378 -11.96 -16.24 18.92
CA ASP A 378 -12.16 -17.68 19.12
C ASP A 378 -12.91 -18.31 17.95
N LEU A 379 -13.95 -17.64 17.42
CA LEU A 379 -14.67 -18.08 16.23
C LEU A 379 -13.72 -18.25 15.04
N ILE A 380 -12.92 -17.23 14.72
CA ILE A 380 -11.96 -17.27 13.60
C ILE A 380 -10.97 -18.42 13.79
N ASN A 381 -10.35 -18.50 14.96
CA ASN A 381 -9.36 -19.52 15.28
C ASN A 381 -9.94 -20.94 15.26
N ASN A 382 -11.13 -21.14 15.80
CA ASN A 382 -11.79 -22.45 15.81
C ASN A 382 -12.15 -22.90 14.38
N ILE A 383 -12.57 -21.97 13.51
CA ILE A 383 -12.79 -22.27 12.09
C ILE A 383 -11.48 -22.67 11.41
N GLN A 384 -10.41 -21.92 11.61
CA GLN A 384 -9.08 -22.24 11.07
C GLN A 384 -8.62 -23.64 11.52
N ARG A 385 -8.78 -23.97 12.80
CA ARG A 385 -8.42 -25.29 13.35
C ARG A 385 -9.26 -26.41 12.74
N GLU A 386 -10.58 -26.25 12.67
CA GLU A 386 -11.50 -27.26 12.12
C GLU A 386 -11.21 -27.51 10.64
N VAL A 387 -11.00 -26.44 9.86
CA VAL A 387 -10.74 -26.54 8.42
C VAL A 387 -9.37 -27.15 8.14
N ALA A 388 -8.32 -26.69 8.80
CA ALA A 388 -6.96 -27.21 8.60
C ALA A 388 -6.69 -28.56 9.30
N GLY A 389 -7.58 -29.01 10.16
CA GLY A 389 -7.37 -30.24 10.96
C GLY A 389 -6.18 -30.12 11.91
N THR A 390 -5.88 -28.93 12.43
CA THR A 390 -4.73 -28.67 13.29
C THR A 390 -5.07 -28.67 14.78
N GLN A 391 -4.08 -28.90 15.63
CA GLN A 391 -4.24 -28.86 17.09
C GLN A 391 -4.39 -27.42 17.59
N LEU A 392 -3.70 -26.47 16.97
CA LEU A 392 -3.60 -25.08 17.35
C LEU A 392 -3.93 -24.17 16.17
N SER A 393 -4.34 -22.95 16.44
CA SER A 393 -4.49 -21.89 15.46
C SER A 393 -4.07 -20.55 16.03
N ALA A 394 -3.61 -19.65 15.19
CA ALA A 394 -3.29 -18.29 15.56
C ALA A 394 -3.91 -17.29 14.58
N ALA A 395 -4.55 -16.26 15.11
CA ALA A 395 -5.15 -15.17 14.34
C ALA A 395 -5.13 -13.87 15.13
N ALA A 396 -5.07 -12.74 14.41
CA ALA A 396 -5.23 -11.41 14.97
C ALA A 396 -6.68 -10.93 14.89
N ALA A 397 -7.05 -9.97 15.73
CA ALA A 397 -8.27 -9.18 15.59
C ALA A 397 -8.03 -8.08 14.54
N PHE A 398 -8.41 -8.33 13.27
CA PHE A 398 -8.12 -7.40 12.17
C PHE A 398 -9.00 -6.15 12.17
N ASN A 399 -10.17 -6.21 12.78
CA ASN A 399 -11.10 -5.08 12.88
C ASN A 399 -11.89 -5.12 14.18
N THR A 400 -11.39 -4.46 15.19
CA THR A 400 -12.03 -4.39 16.52
C THR A 400 -13.32 -3.56 16.55
N SER A 401 -13.63 -2.83 15.47
CA SER A 401 -14.90 -2.08 15.34
C SER A 401 -16.04 -2.93 14.81
N GLN A 402 -15.78 -4.17 14.34
CA GLN A 402 -16.78 -5.04 13.74
C GLN A 402 -17.37 -5.98 14.79
N ASN A 403 -18.70 -6.00 14.87
CA ASN A 403 -19.46 -7.01 15.61
C ASN A 403 -20.17 -7.96 14.64
N ILE A 404 -20.53 -9.16 15.15
CA ILE A 404 -21.62 -9.96 14.60
C ILE A 404 -22.76 -9.84 15.62
N GLU A 405 -23.83 -9.17 15.21
CA GLU A 405 -24.97 -8.95 16.09
C GLU A 405 -25.83 -10.23 16.24
N LYS A 406 -26.59 -10.34 17.32
CA LYS A 406 -27.59 -11.41 17.48
C LYS A 406 -28.63 -11.34 16.36
N GLY A 407 -28.91 -12.46 15.71
CA GLY A 407 -29.87 -12.59 14.61
C GLY A 407 -29.20 -12.99 13.30
N PRO A 408 -29.74 -12.59 12.13
CA PRO A 408 -29.19 -12.95 10.83
C PRO A 408 -27.78 -12.44 10.63
N ILE A 409 -26.88 -13.32 10.18
CA ILE A 409 -25.49 -12.98 9.83
C ILE A 409 -25.44 -12.70 8.34
N THR A 410 -24.95 -11.53 7.96
CA THR A 410 -24.81 -11.11 6.56
C THR A 410 -23.37 -11.19 6.07
N LEU A 411 -23.18 -11.25 4.74
CA LEU A 411 -21.85 -11.15 4.15
C LEU A 411 -21.15 -9.82 4.49
N GLN A 412 -21.91 -8.74 4.71
CA GLN A 412 -21.37 -7.46 5.15
C GLN A 412 -20.64 -7.57 6.49
N GLN A 413 -21.28 -8.20 7.49
CA GLN A 413 -20.67 -8.39 8.82
C GLN A 413 -19.38 -9.21 8.72
N LEU A 414 -19.38 -10.29 7.92
CA LEU A 414 -18.21 -11.16 7.75
C LEU A 414 -17.10 -10.51 6.94
N SER A 415 -17.43 -9.70 5.94
CA SER A 415 -16.43 -8.89 5.21
C SER A 415 -15.75 -7.88 6.13
N GLY A 416 -16.50 -7.27 7.06
CA GLY A 416 -15.95 -6.39 8.07
C GLY A 416 -15.13 -7.09 9.15
N LEU A 417 -15.40 -8.37 9.41
CA LEU A 417 -14.69 -9.17 10.40
C LEU A 417 -13.27 -9.56 9.93
N TYR A 418 -13.17 -10.09 8.71
CA TYR A 418 -11.90 -10.52 8.12
C TYR A 418 -11.66 -9.75 6.82
N ILE A 419 -10.92 -8.66 6.91
CA ILE A 419 -10.78 -7.65 5.85
C ILE A 419 -9.74 -7.99 4.78
N TYR A 420 -8.89 -9.01 5.01
CA TYR A 420 -7.81 -9.40 4.10
C TYR A 420 -8.16 -10.63 3.26
N GLU A 421 -7.52 -10.75 2.10
CA GLU A 421 -7.65 -11.88 1.17
C GLU A 421 -6.57 -12.94 1.46
N ASN A 422 -6.54 -13.44 2.70
CA ASN A 422 -5.55 -14.42 3.11
C ASN A 422 -6.03 -15.86 2.88
N TYR A 423 -5.07 -16.74 2.62
CA TYR A 423 -5.24 -18.20 2.59
C TYR A 423 -4.82 -18.83 3.92
N LEU A 424 -5.23 -20.07 4.15
CA LEU A 424 -4.96 -20.78 5.39
C LEU A 424 -3.87 -21.84 5.19
N TYR A 425 -2.84 -21.77 6.03
CA TYR A 425 -1.78 -22.77 6.12
C TYR A 425 -1.81 -23.49 7.47
N GLY A 426 -1.53 -24.80 7.46
CA GLY A 426 -1.23 -25.59 8.65
C GLY A 426 0.22 -26.07 8.58
N ILE A 427 1.00 -25.90 9.66
CA ILE A 427 2.40 -26.30 9.72
C ILE A 427 2.70 -27.14 10.98
N GLU A 428 3.75 -27.98 10.91
CA GLU A 428 4.30 -28.62 12.11
C GLU A 428 5.25 -27.67 12.84
N VAL A 429 5.11 -27.57 14.16
CA VAL A 429 5.96 -26.78 15.04
C VAL A 429 6.36 -27.59 16.28
N THR A 430 7.54 -27.33 16.83
CA THR A 430 7.95 -27.83 18.14
C THR A 430 7.44 -26.93 19.26
N GLY A 431 7.42 -27.40 20.51
CA GLY A 431 7.04 -26.57 21.65
C GLY A 431 7.99 -25.37 21.83
N ALA A 432 9.27 -25.52 21.53
CA ALA A 432 10.22 -24.42 21.50
C ALA A 432 9.87 -23.37 20.44
N GLN A 433 9.48 -23.79 19.23
CA GLN A 433 9.03 -22.90 18.16
C GLN A 433 7.73 -22.22 18.51
N LEU A 434 6.76 -22.95 19.08
CA LEU A 434 5.50 -22.40 19.54
C LEU A 434 5.72 -21.29 20.59
N ARG A 435 6.62 -21.53 21.56
CA ARG A 435 6.98 -20.52 22.57
C ARG A 435 7.58 -19.27 21.93
N LYS A 436 8.48 -19.43 20.96
CA LYS A 436 9.06 -18.30 20.21
C LYS A 436 8.02 -17.52 19.43
N TYR A 437 7.04 -18.22 18.79
CA TYR A 437 5.90 -17.59 18.13
C TYR A 437 5.12 -16.70 19.11
N MET A 438 4.77 -17.25 20.28
CA MET A 438 4.01 -16.53 21.29
C MET A 438 4.77 -15.37 21.92
N GLU A 439 6.07 -15.52 22.17
CA GLU A 439 6.94 -14.42 22.63
C GLU A 439 7.04 -13.30 21.59
N HIS A 440 7.08 -13.68 20.31
CA HIS A 440 7.06 -12.71 19.22
C HIS A 440 5.70 -11.97 19.14
N ALA A 441 4.59 -12.69 19.22
CA ALA A 441 3.25 -12.12 19.30
C ALA A 441 3.12 -11.12 20.48
N ALA A 442 3.63 -11.49 21.67
CA ALA A 442 3.59 -10.64 22.85
C ALA A 442 4.32 -9.30 22.69
N ASN A 443 5.21 -9.16 21.68
CA ASN A 443 5.85 -7.87 21.37
C ASN A 443 4.89 -6.87 20.73
N TYR A 444 3.82 -7.36 20.09
CA TYR A 444 2.80 -6.55 19.44
C TYR A 444 1.59 -6.24 20.34
N TYR A 445 1.46 -6.89 21.50
CA TYR A 445 0.37 -6.60 22.43
C TYR A 445 0.37 -5.12 22.85
N GLY A 446 -0.77 -4.44 22.65
CA GLY A 446 -0.92 -3.02 22.97
C GLY A 446 -0.10 -2.07 22.09
N THR A 447 0.40 -2.53 20.93
CA THR A 447 1.12 -1.67 19.96
C THR A 447 0.20 -1.26 18.80
N SER A 448 0.61 -0.28 17.99
CA SER A 448 -0.04 0.06 16.74
C SER A 448 0.93 -0.20 15.58
N PRO A 449 0.49 -0.89 14.51
CA PRO A 449 -0.85 -1.47 14.32
C PRO A 449 -1.02 -2.80 15.07
N ASP A 450 -2.17 -2.96 15.68
CA ASP A 450 -2.54 -4.09 16.53
C ASP A 450 -2.87 -5.38 15.77
N TYR A 451 -3.13 -5.31 14.46
CA TYR A 451 -3.31 -6.49 13.60
C TYR A 451 -2.07 -7.40 13.52
N ASN A 452 -0.94 -6.97 14.08
CA ASN A 452 0.24 -7.81 14.21
C ASN A 452 0.25 -8.70 15.44
N TYR A 453 -0.68 -8.50 16.39
CA TYR A 453 -0.81 -9.33 17.58
C TYR A 453 -1.68 -10.55 17.31
N ASP A 454 -1.08 -11.72 17.20
CA ASP A 454 -1.78 -12.99 17.03
C ASP A 454 -2.13 -13.61 18.39
N MET A 455 -3.38 -14.05 18.52
CA MET A 455 -3.89 -14.81 19.67
C MET A 455 -3.93 -16.29 19.32
N LEU A 456 -3.39 -17.13 20.22
CA LEU A 456 -3.32 -18.57 20.05
C LEU A 456 -4.59 -19.23 20.59
N GLN A 457 -5.14 -20.19 19.83
CA GLN A 457 -6.26 -21.04 20.22
C GLN A 457 -5.85 -22.50 20.31
N GLY A 458 -6.43 -23.23 21.29
CA GLY A 458 -6.17 -24.66 21.51
C GLY A 458 -5.12 -24.95 22.57
N ALA A 459 -4.53 -23.91 23.20
CA ALA A 459 -3.63 -24.02 24.34
C ALA A 459 -3.88 -22.89 25.33
N ASP A 460 -3.66 -23.13 26.62
CA ASP A 460 -3.79 -22.12 27.67
C ASP A 460 -2.47 -21.38 27.85
N TYR A 461 -2.53 -20.03 27.92
CA TYR A 461 -1.32 -19.24 28.15
C TYR A 461 -1.54 -17.94 28.92
N THR A 462 -0.45 -17.41 29.49
CA THR A 462 -0.44 -16.13 30.19
C THR A 462 0.70 -15.28 29.66
N ILE A 463 0.39 -14.04 29.29
CA ILE A 463 1.35 -13.01 28.90
C ILE A 463 1.58 -12.08 30.10
N ASP A 464 2.79 -11.98 30.61
CA ASP A 464 3.18 -11.03 31.64
C ASP A 464 3.92 -9.84 31.04
N MET A 465 3.22 -8.72 30.86
CA MET A 465 3.74 -7.51 30.25
C MET A 465 4.74 -6.75 31.12
N SER A 466 4.85 -7.09 32.40
CA SER A 466 5.89 -6.54 33.29
C SER A 466 7.28 -7.10 32.99
N ARG A 467 7.38 -8.21 32.25
CA ARG A 467 8.62 -8.88 31.93
C ARG A 467 9.29 -8.34 30.66
N PRO A 468 10.61 -8.51 30.55
CA PRO A 468 11.32 -8.17 29.31
C PRO A 468 10.79 -8.95 28.10
N LYS A 469 10.90 -8.35 26.90
CA LYS A 469 10.61 -9.04 25.63
C LYS A 469 11.39 -10.36 25.54
N GLY A 470 10.73 -11.40 25.05
CA GLY A 470 11.29 -12.74 24.94
C GLY A 470 11.15 -13.60 26.21
N THR A 471 10.52 -13.10 27.27
CA THR A 471 10.25 -13.82 28.53
C THR A 471 8.85 -13.57 29.09
N ARG A 472 7.95 -13.08 28.25
CA ARG A 472 6.59 -12.67 28.61
C ARG A 472 5.62 -13.82 28.76
N ILE A 473 5.85 -14.94 28.06
CA ILE A 473 4.99 -16.12 28.14
C ILE A 473 5.34 -16.92 29.39
N THR A 474 4.60 -16.67 30.46
CA THR A 474 4.86 -17.29 31.79
C THR A 474 4.14 -18.61 32.00
N LYS A 475 3.04 -18.82 31.28
CA LYS A 475 2.30 -20.09 31.21
C LYS A 475 2.11 -20.44 29.74
N LEU A 476 2.31 -21.72 29.37
CA LEU A 476 1.93 -22.28 28.07
C LEU A 476 1.63 -23.76 28.28
N GLN A 477 0.36 -24.14 28.21
CA GLN A 477 -0.13 -25.48 28.49
C GLN A 477 -1.00 -25.99 27.35
N TYR A 478 -0.84 -27.26 27.01
CA TYR A 478 -1.71 -27.99 26.08
C TYR A 478 -2.40 -29.11 26.82
N GLN A 479 -3.73 -29.12 26.82
CA GLN A 479 -4.56 -30.09 27.57
C GLN A 479 -4.17 -30.20 29.06
N GLY A 480 -3.91 -29.05 29.69
CA GLY A 480 -3.56 -28.95 31.11
C GLY A 480 -2.11 -29.37 31.46
N LYS A 481 -1.27 -29.66 30.47
CA LYS A 481 0.14 -30.02 30.67
C LYS A 481 1.06 -28.93 30.11
N ASP A 482 2.14 -28.62 30.83
CA ASP A 482 3.13 -27.66 30.36
C ASP A 482 3.77 -28.14 29.05
N VAL A 483 3.81 -27.24 28.07
CA VAL A 483 4.45 -27.48 26.77
C VAL A 483 5.97 -27.56 26.95
N LYS A 484 6.52 -28.69 26.55
CA LYS A 484 7.98 -28.94 26.53
C LYS A 484 8.55 -28.60 25.16
N ASP A 485 9.82 -28.22 25.11
CA ASP A 485 10.50 -27.79 23.88
C ASP A 485 10.44 -28.85 22.76
N ALA A 486 10.48 -30.13 23.11
CA ALA A 486 10.48 -31.26 22.16
C ALA A 486 9.08 -31.71 21.74
N ASP A 487 8.01 -31.21 22.38
CA ASP A 487 6.63 -31.55 21.99
C ASP A 487 6.36 -31.11 20.55
N LYS A 488 5.48 -31.81 19.86
CA LYS A 488 5.13 -31.52 18.47
C LYS A 488 3.67 -31.14 18.37
N PHE A 489 3.40 -30.09 17.61
CA PHE A 489 2.07 -29.59 17.35
C PHE A 489 1.88 -29.27 15.87
N THR A 490 0.62 -29.20 15.45
CA THR A 490 0.23 -28.57 14.18
C THR A 490 -0.45 -27.25 14.49
N LEU A 491 -0.05 -26.20 13.77
CA LEU A 491 -0.49 -24.80 13.96
C LEU A 491 -1.06 -24.26 12.65
N ALA A 492 -2.31 -23.81 12.69
CA ALA A 492 -2.93 -23.07 11.59
C ALA A 492 -2.63 -21.57 11.70
N MET A 493 -2.35 -20.94 10.57
CA MET A 493 -2.12 -19.50 10.44
C MET A 493 -2.45 -19.03 9.02
N ASN A 494 -2.61 -17.74 8.81
CA ASN A 494 -2.79 -17.20 7.48
C ASN A 494 -1.47 -17.17 6.67
N ASP A 495 -1.60 -17.08 5.35
CA ASP A 495 -0.47 -17.05 4.41
C ASP A 495 0.46 -15.85 4.62
N TYR A 496 -0.04 -14.70 5.05
CA TYR A 496 0.78 -13.55 5.40
C TYR A 496 1.80 -13.89 6.50
N ARG A 497 1.38 -14.62 7.55
CA ARG A 497 2.31 -15.12 8.58
C ARG A 497 3.24 -16.18 8.04
N PHE A 498 2.70 -17.13 7.29
CA PHE A 498 3.43 -18.23 6.68
C PHE A 498 4.52 -17.73 5.72
N ASN A 499 4.25 -16.70 4.94
CA ASN A 499 5.20 -16.10 4.00
C ASN A 499 6.22 -15.14 4.65
N GLY A 500 6.20 -15.01 5.99
CA GLY A 500 7.17 -14.21 6.75
C GLY A 500 6.65 -12.86 7.23
N GLY A 501 5.40 -12.52 6.94
CA GLY A 501 4.78 -11.26 7.38
C GLY A 501 4.90 -11.04 8.89
N SER A 502 5.30 -9.84 9.27
CA SER A 502 5.60 -9.43 10.65
C SER A 502 6.66 -10.26 11.37
N GLY A 503 7.49 -11.06 10.65
CA GLY A 503 8.65 -11.76 11.21
C GLY A 503 8.36 -13.02 12.03
N TYR A 504 7.13 -13.55 11.97
CA TYR A 504 6.74 -14.73 12.79
C TYR A 504 7.51 -16.01 12.43
N MET A 505 7.73 -16.26 11.13
CA MET A 505 8.47 -17.45 10.67
C MET A 505 9.94 -17.37 11.08
N GLU A 506 10.57 -16.22 10.93
CA GLU A 506 11.94 -15.96 11.36
C GLU A 506 12.10 -16.14 12.88
N ALA A 507 11.14 -15.62 13.67
CA ALA A 507 11.15 -15.79 15.12
C ALA A 507 11.14 -17.26 15.54
N MET A 508 10.43 -18.12 14.82
CA MET A 508 10.44 -19.58 15.03
C MET A 508 11.73 -20.26 14.53
N GLY A 509 12.56 -19.56 13.74
CA GLY A 509 13.77 -20.09 13.13
C GLY A 509 13.53 -20.78 11.78
N PHE A 510 12.41 -20.52 11.14
CA PHE A 510 12.16 -20.95 9.77
C PHE A 510 12.74 -19.96 8.76
N ASN A 511 13.27 -20.47 7.66
CA ASN A 511 13.81 -19.70 6.54
C ASN A 511 13.88 -20.60 5.29
N GLU A 512 14.41 -20.10 4.18
CA GLU A 512 14.54 -20.86 2.92
C GLU A 512 15.36 -22.16 3.07
N ASN A 513 16.36 -22.19 3.96
CA ASN A 513 17.19 -23.37 4.21
C ASN A 513 16.57 -24.33 5.25
N ASN A 514 15.59 -23.87 6.01
CA ASN A 514 14.86 -24.63 7.01
C ASN A 514 13.36 -24.28 6.94
N PRO A 515 12.66 -24.65 5.86
CA PRO A 515 11.24 -24.34 5.71
C PRO A 515 10.39 -25.20 6.67
N PRO A 516 9.20 -24.73 7.10
CA PRO A 516 8.29 -25.52 7.90
C PRO A 516 7.75 -26.71 7.09
N LYS A 517 7.41 -27.79 7.77
CA LYS A 517 6.62 -28.85 7.15
C LYS A 517 5.16 -28.42 7.09
N VAL A 518 4.66 -28.23 5.89
CA VAL A 518 3.23 -27.90 5.63
C VAL A 518 2.39 -29.16 5.74
N VAL A 519 1.32 -29.10 6.52
CA VAL A 519 0.32 -30.19 6.70
C VAL A 519 -1.02 -29.85 6.09
N TYR A 520 -1.29 -28.56 5.85
CA TYR A 520 -2.50 -28.07 5.17
C TYR A 520 -2.17 -26.80 4.35
N ASP A 521 -2.76 -26.71 3.18
CA ASP A 521 -2.63 -25.57 2.26
C ASP A 521 -3.98 -25.37 1.57
N SER A 522 -4.71 -24.33 1.98
CA SER A 522 -6.08 -24.11 1.51
C SER A 522 -6.15 -23.73 0.02
N ILE A 523 -5.11 -23.07 -0.51
CA ILE A 523 -5.04 -22.76 -1.94
C ILE A 523 -4.93 -24.03 -2.79
N LYS A 524 -4.11 -24.97 -2.32
CA LYS A 524 -3.90 -26.24 -3.00
C LYS A 524 -5.14 -27.13 -2.94
N GLU A 525 -5.83 -27.12 -1.80
CA GLU A 525 -7.00 -27.96 -1.58
C GLU A 525 -8.30 -27.40 -2.20
N LEU A 526 -8.46 -26.06 -2.20
CA LEU A 526 -9.72 -25.39 -2.48
C LEU A 526 -9.64 -24.27 -3.54
N GLY A 527 -8.41 -23.95 -4.02
CA GLY A 527 -8.21 -22.80 -4.93
C GLY A 527 -8.65 -21.48 -4.26
N ASP A 528 -9.30 -20.61 -5.02
CA ASP A 528 -9.76 -19.30 -4.54
C ASP A 528 -10.79 -19.40 -3.39
N ALA A 529 -11.53 -20.51 -3.28
CA ALA A 529 -12.44 -20.76 -2.15
C ALA A 529 -11.69 -20.99 -0.83
N GLY A 530 -10.37 -21.23 -0.88
CA GLY A 530 -9.50 -21.41 0.29
C GLY A 530 -9.18 -20.13 1.06
N GLN A 531 -9.66 -18.97 0.64
CA GLN A 531 -9.51 -17.73 1.40
C GLN A 531 -10.20 -17.81 2.77
N VAL A 532 -9.56 -17.35 3.84
CA VAL A 532 -10.07 -17.46 5.22
C VAL A 532 -11.47 -16.86 5.36
N ARG A 533 -11.76 -15.74 4.71
CA ARG A 533 -13.12 -15.16 4.72
C ARG A 533 -14.14 -16.11 4.09
N SER A 534 -13.80 -16.75 2.99
CA SER A 534 -14.67 -17.75 2.34
C SER A 534 -14.89 -18.97 3.26
N LEU A 535 -13.84 -19.44 3.92
CA LEU A 535 -13.92 -20.53 4.89
C LEU A 535 -14.84 -20.18 6.07
N ILE A 536 -14.80 -18.94 6.58
CA ILE A 536 -15.70 -18.45 7.62
C ILE A 536 -17.15 -18.46 7.13
N VAL A 537 -17.40 -17.95 5.92
CA VAL A 537 -18.73 -17.93 5.29
C VAL A 537 -19.29 -19.35 5.15
N ASP A 538 -18.49 -20.27 4.62
CA ASP A 538 -18.92 -21.66 4.38
C ASP A 538 -19.14 -22.44 5.69
N TYR A 539 -18.30 -22.19 6.70
CA TYR A 539 -18.49 -22.74 8.03
C TYR A 539 -19.84 -22.31 8.62
N ILE A 540 -20.14 -21.01 8.59
CA ILE A 540 -21.40 -20.47 9.15
C ILE A 540 -22.60 -21.00 8.36
N LYS A 541 -22.53 -21.05 7.02
CA LYS A 541 -23.57 -21.66 6.18
C LYS A 541 -23.81 -23.12 6.55
N LYS A 542 -22.75 -23.91 6.75
CA LYS A 542 -22.82 -25.32 7.11
C LYS A 542 -23.43 -25.53 8.51
N LYS A 543 -23.06 -24.67 9.49
CA LYS A 543 -23.61 -24.74 10.86
C LYS A 543 -25.04 -24.21 10.94
N GLY A 544 -25.42 -23.28 10.07
CA GLY A 544 -26.71 -22.59 10.08
C GLY A 544 -26.88 -21.61 11.24
N LYS A 545 -26.40 -21.97 12.43
CA LYS A 545 -26.47 -21.17 13.65
C LYS A 545 -25.17 -21.27 14.44
N ILE A 546 -24.69 -20.14 14.96
CA ILE A 546 -23.48 -20.04 15.80
C ILE A 546 -23.79 -19.35 17.12
N THR A 547 -23.07 -19.76 18.17
CA THR A 547 -23.17 -19.24 19.54
C THR A 547 -21.86 -18.59 19.95
N PRO A 548 -21.86 -17.36 20.52
CA PRO A 548 -20.65 -16.76 21.05
C PRO A 548 -20.18 -17.52 22.29
N VAL A 549 -18.95 -18.00 22.25
CA VAL A 549 -18.28 -18.67 23.37
C VAL A 549 -16.90 -18.06 23.53
N VAL A 550 -16.57 -17.63 24.75
CA VAL A 550 -15.20 -17.26 25.15
C VAL A 550 -14.69 -18.42 25.98
N ASP A 551 -13.58 -19.02 25.60
CA ASP A 551 -13.05 -20.20 26.27
C ASP A 551 -12.04 -19.88 27.39
N HIS A 552 -11.69 -18.60 27.55
CA HIS A 552 -10.79 -18.09 28.59
C HIS A 552 -9.42 -18.79 28.60
N ASN A 553 -8.91 -19.13 27.42
CA ASN A 553 -7.66 -19.85 27.27
C ASN A 553 -6.43 -18.95 27.48
N TRP A 554 -6.59 -17.62 27.48
CA TRP A 554 -5.47 -16.73 27.70
C TRP A 554 -5.82 -15.47 28.50
N GLN A 555 -4.77 -14.86 29.07
CA GLN A 555 -4.84 -13.57 29.75
C GLN A 555 -3.53 -12.81 29.67
N ALA A 556 -3.62 -11.47 29.70
CA ALA A 556 -2.47 -10.58 29.89
C ALA A 556 -2.47 -10.04 31.34
N VAL A 557 -1.31 -10.09 31.97
CA VAL A 557 -1.08 -9.56 33.35
C VAL A 557 0.09 -8.58 33.34
N GLY A 558 0.32 -7.90 34.46
CA GLY A 558 1.43 -6.95 34.57
C GLY A 558 1.26 -5.70 33.71
N LEU A 559 0.02 -5.38 33.33
CA LEU A 559 -0.30 -4.17 32.56
C LEU A 559 -0.09 -2.93 33.47
N GLN A 560 0.74 -1.99 33.01
CA GLN A 560 0.82 -0.69 33.67
C GLN A 560 -0.48 0.05 33.42
N SER A 561 -1.15 0.53 34.47
CA SER A 561 -2.30 1.42 34.32
C SER A 561 -1.86 2.60 33.45
N GLN A 562 -2.49 2.77 32.29
CA GLN A 562 -2.33 3.97 31.49
C GLN A 562 -2.78 5.16 32.36
N LYS A 563 -1.82 5.99 32.79
CA LYS A 563 -2.07 7.24 33.48
C LYS A 563 -2.44 8.33 32.50
#